data_35bc048e84da36a707f078f87edafc63
#
_entry.id   35bc048e84da36a707f078f87edafc63
#
_cell.length_a   1.000
_cell.length_b   1.000
_cell.length_c   1.000
_cell.angle_alpha   90.00
_cell.angle_beta   90.00
_cell.angle_gamma   90.00
#
_symmetry.space_group_name_H-M   'P 1'
#
loop_
_entity.id
_entity.type
_entity.pdbx_description
1 polymer ?
#
loop_
_entity_poly.entity_id
_entity_poly.type
_entity_poly.pdbx_seq_one_letter_code
_entity_poly.pdbx_strand_id
1 'polypeptide(L)'
;MSIQFRKTTFWGVASDVKSCPPSDRPEIVFSGKSNVGKSSLINALADNKKLARVSATPGKTRVVVYFNVDDKLYFADLPGYGYAKAPKDVKEKFNKLCDQYFVSGRKFSLVLHLIDVRHAPSQDDIRMLDYMNQSGIPYFLVFTKCDKLSKAQIRKQLNEFGKVLDFHEDARIFAVSSEKKVGLDDLRLGIEEFLKDELG
;
A
#
# COMPACT_ATOMS: atom_id res chain seq x y z
N MET A 1 9.33 16.92 11.85
CA MET A 1 8.01 17.58 11.57
C MET A 1 6.89 16.55 11.59
N SER A 2 5.72 16.85 12.18
CA SER A 2 4.56 15.93 12.16
C SER A 2 3.80 16.06 10.85
N ILE A 3 3.27 14.93 10.33
CA ILE A 3 2.43 14.87 9.14
C ILE A 3 0.96 14.99 9.55
N GLN A 4 0.24 15.96 9.01
CA GLN A 4 -1.19 16.08 9.27
C GLN A 4 -1.99 15.23 8.29
N PHE A 5 -2.09 13.93 8.53
CA PHE A 5 -2.79 12.98 7.65
C PHE A 5 -4.25 13.37 7.35
N ARG A 6 -4.91 14.12 8.24
CA ARG A 6 -6.27 14.65 7.99
C ARG A 6 -6.34 15.69 6.88
N LYS A 7 -5.21 16.30 6.51
CA LYS A 7 -5.12 17.23 5.37
C LYS A 7 -4.86 16.51 4.05
N THR A 8 -5.18 15.23 3.96
CA THR A 8 -5.06 14.50 2.71
C THR A 8 -6.17 14.89 1.75
N THR A 9 -5.80 15.27 0.54
CA THR A 9 -6.73 15.64 -0.54
C THR A 9 -6.47 14.78 -1.78
N PHE A 10 -7.51 14.57 -2.59
CA PHE A 10 -7.34 13.93 -3.90
C PHE A 10 -6.51 14.85 -4.80
N TRP A 11 -5.42 14.31 -5.38
CA TRP A 11 -4.60 15.05 -6.33
C TRP A 11 -5.00 14.75 -7.78
N GLY A 12 -5.14 13.48 -8.16
CA GLY A 12 -5.46 13.09 -9.51
C GLY A 12 -5.25 11.59 -9.77
N VAL A 13 -5.31 11.24 -11.06
CA VAL A 13 -5.07 9.87 -11.54
C VAL A 13 -4.02 9.87 -12.63
N ALA A 14 -3.18 8.83 -12.65
CA ALA A 14 -2.14 8.64 -13.65
C ALA A 14 -2.35 7.32 -14.38
N SER A 15 -2.51 7.37 -15.70
CA SER A 15 -2.58 6.18 -16.57
C SER A 15 -1.22 5.75 -17.10
N ASP A 16 -0.23 6.61 -16.96
CA ASP A 16 1.17 6.40 -17.31
C ASP A 16 2.09 7.28 -16.44
N VAL A 17 3.39 7.06 -16.54
CA VAL A 17 4.38 7.79 -15.74
C VAL A 17 4.40 9.30 -16.00
N LYS A 18 4.04 9.74 -17.22
CA LYS A 18 4.05 11.16 -17.59
C LYS A 18 2.92 11.94 -16.94
N SER A 19 1.82 11.27 -16.62
CA SER A 19 0.65 11.85 -15.95
C SER A 19 0.73 11.81 -14.42
N CYS A 20 1.83 11.31 -13.86
CA CYS A 20 2.07 11.33 -12.42
C CYS A 20 2.37 12.76 -11.92
N PRO A 21 2.15 13.06 -10.63
CA PRO A 21 2.55 14.34 -10.04
C PRO A 21 4.07 14.56 -10.16
N PRO A 22 4.57 15.79 -10.01
CA PRO A 22 6.00 16.03 -9.89
C PRO A 22 6.65 15.15 -8.84
N SER A 23 7.87 14.64 -9.09
CA SER A 23 8.62 13.85 -8.10
C SER A 23 9.43 14.78 -7.18
N ASP A 24 8.75 15.76 -6.60
CA ASP A 24 9.32 16.85 -5.79
C ASP A 24 9.25 16.59 -4.28
N ARG A 25 8.57 15.52 -3.89
CA ARG A 25 8.38 15.12 -2.48
C ARG A 25 8.28 13.61 -2.34
N PRO A 26 8.44 13.06 -1.11
CA PRO A 26 8.32 11.63 -0.85
C PRO A 26 7.01 11.04 -1.36
N GLU A 27 7.07 9.82 -1.91
CA GLU A 27 5.88 9.05 -2.27
C GLU A 27 5.76 7.81 -1.40
N ILE A 28 4.58 7.61 -0.80
CA ILE A 28 4.20 6.36 -0.12
C ILE A 28 3.29 5.58 -1.03
N VAL A 29 3.75 4.41 -1.46
CA VAL A 29 3.06 3.56 -2.42
C VAL A 29 2.23 2.51 -1.72
N PHE A 30 0.95 2.39 -2.04
CA PHE A 30 0.07 1.34 -1.55
C PHE A 30 0.00 0.20 -2.57
N SER A 31 0.54 -0.95 -2.20
CA SER A 31 0.56 -2.18 -3.00
C SER A 31 -0.23 -3.29 -2.32
N GLY A 32 -0.78 -4.21 -3.07
CA GLY A 32 -1.48 -5.38 -2.55
C GLY A 32 -2.60 -5.89 -3.46
N LYS A 33 -3.12 -7.05 -3.11
CA LYS A 33 -4.18 -7.72 -3.86
C LYS A 33 -5.44 -6.86 -3.95
N SER A 34 -6.22 -7.05 -5.01
CA SER A 34 -7.55 -6.45 -5.12
C SER A 34 -8.40 -6.78 -3.90
N ASN A 35 -9.13 -5.79 -3.38
CA ASN A 35 -9.97 -5.89 -2.18
C ASN A 35 -9.20 -6.23 -0.88
N VAL A 36 -7.89 -6.09 -0.85
CA VAL A 36 -7.10 -6.23 0.39
C VAL A 36 -7.40 -5.13 1.40
N GLY A 37 -7.86 -3.96 0.95
CA GLY A 37 -8.24 -2.83 1.80
C GLY A 37 -7.41 -1.57 1.58
N LYS A 38 -6.70 -1.40 0.44
CA LYS A 38 -5.88 -0.21 0.16
C LYS A 38 -6.65 1.09 0.30
N SER A 39 -7.71 1.28 -0.47
CA SER A 39 -8.54 2.51 -0.41
C SER A 39 -9.19 2.72 0.97
N SER A 40 -9.54 1.62 1.67
CA SER A 40 -10.04 1.71 3.05
C SER A 40 -8.96 2.19 4.02
N LEU A 41 -7.72 1.74 3.85
CA LEU A 41 -6.59 2.17 4.67
C LEU A 41 -6.25 3.64 4.41
N ILE A 42 -6.21 4.08 3.15
CA ILE A 42 -6.01 5.49 2.79
C ILE A 42 -7.07 6.37 3.45
N ASN A 43 -8.34 5.99 3.34
CA ASN A 43 -9.44 6.70 4.01
C ASN A 43 -9.27 6.75 5.54
N ALA A 44 -8.82 5.65 6.15
CA ALA A 44 -8.61 5.56 7.59
C ALA A 44 -7.42 6.40 8.06
N LEU A 45 -6.31 6.39 7.32
CA LEU A 45 -5.14 7.23 7.60
C LEU A 45 -5.50 8.72 7.47
N ALA A 46 -6.26 9.10 6.45
CA ALA A 46 -6.73 10.47 6.23
C ALA A 46 -7.88 10.89 7.18
N ASP A 47 -8.43 9.95 7.96
CA ASP A 47 -9.68 10.16 8.73
C ASP A 47 -10.83 10.73 7.88
N ASN A 48 -10.89 10.33 6.60
CA ASN A 48 -11.88 10.78 5.62
C ASN A 48 -12.47 9.60 4.83
N LYS A 49 -13.67 9.17 5.18
CA LYS A 49 -14.35 7.99 4.59
C LYS A 49 -14.67 8.11 3.09
N LYS A 50 -14.62 9.32 2.52
CA LYS A 50 -15.02 9.58 1.13
C LYS A 50 -13.84 9.96 0.22
N LEU A 51 -12.62 9.98 0.74
CA LEU A 51 -11.44 10.43 0.00
C LEU A 51 -11.09 9.47 -1.15
N ALA A 52 -10.84 8.22 -0.82
CA ALA A 52 -10.59 7.16 -1.81
C ALA A 52 -11.88 6.36 -2.03
N ARG A 53 -12.20 6.09 -3.30
CA ARG A 53 -13.38 5.29 -3.63
C ARG A 53 -13.12 3.81 -3.32
N VAL A 54 -13.85 3.28 -2.36
CA VAL A 54 -13.86 1.84 -2.08
C VAL A 54 -14.74 1.16 -3.11
N SER A 55 -14.15 0.45 -4.07
CA SER A 55 -14.92 -0.29 -5.07
C SER A 55 -15.05 -1.75 -4.66
N ALA A 56 -16.29 -2.24 -4.58
CA ALA A 56 -16.58 -3.66 -4.45
C ALA A 56 -16.42 -4.42 -5.79
N THR A 57 -16.32 -3.70 -6.91
CA THR A 57 -16.20 -4.32 -8.25
C THR A 57 -14.74 -4.42 -8.65
N PRO A 58 -14.18 -5.63 -8.76
CA PRO A 58 -12.81 -5.84 -9.21
C PRO A 58 -12.60 -5.35 -10.66
N GLY A 59 -11.42 -4.79 -10.97
CA GLY A 59 -10.99 -4.53 -12.34
C GLY A 59 -11.29 -3.15 -12.93
N LYS A 60 -11.83 -2.20 -12.16
CA LYS A 60 -12.12 -0.85 -12.68
C LYS A 60 -10.94 0.12 -12.61
N THR A 61 -10.00 -0.06 -11.70
CA THR A 61 -8.87 0.88 -11.51
C THR A 61 -7.67 0.39 -12.32
N ARG A 62 -7.42 1.03 -13.45
CA ARG A 62 -6.25 0.79 -14.32
C ARG A 62 -5.27 1.96 -14.27
N VAL A 63 -5.32 2.72 -13.20
CA VAL A 63 -4.58 3.97 -13.02
C VAL A 63 -4.01 3.99 -11.61
N VAL A 64 -2.91 4.70 -11.44
CA VAL A 64 -2.43 5.05 -10.11
C VAL A 64 -3.26 6.24 -9.63
N VAL A 65 -3.79 6.16 -8.42
CA VAL A 65 -4.55 7.27 -7.82
C VAL A 65 -3.65 7.98 -6.81
N TYR A 66 -3.50 9.29 -6.98
CA TYR A 66 -2.65 10.10 -6.14
C TYR A 66 -3.44 10.97 -5.17
N PHE A 67 -2.91 11.07 -3.96
CA PHE A 67 -3.41 11.97 -2.91
C PHE A 67 -2.25 12.81 -2.40
N ASN A 68 -2.49 14.11 -2.25
CA ASN A 68 -1.56 15.02 -1.58
C ASN A 68 -1.81 14.98 -0.08
N VAL A 69 -0.77 14.77 0.71
CA VAL A 69 -0.84 14.68 2.18
C VAL A 69 -0.09 15.84 2.79
N ASP A 70 -0.83 16.82 3.36
CA ASP A 70 -0.31 17.98 4.10
C ASP A 70 0.76 18.77 3.33
N ASP A 71 0.68 18.77 1.99
CA ASP A 71 1.69 19.36 1.09
C ASP A 71 3.14 18.86 1.32
N LYS A 72 3.30 17.73 1.99
CA LYS A 72 4.60 17.16 2.36
C LYS A 72 4.96 15.90 1.58
N LEU A 73 3.98 15.07 1.27
CA LEU A 73 4.18 13.81 0.56
C LEU A 73 2.98 13.44 -0.31
N TYR A 74 3.15 12.42 -1.16
CA TYR A 74 2.07 11.80 -1.91
C TYR A 74 1.76 10.40 -1.40
N PHE A 75 0.47 10.05 -1.35
CA PHE A 75 0.03 8.66 -1.38
C PHE A 75 -0.24 8.26 -2.82
N ALA A 76 0.30 7.12 -3.25
CA ALA A 76 0.09 6.52 -4.56
C ALA A 76 -0.63 5.17 -4.40
N ASP A 77 -1.93 5.12 -4.68
CA ASP A 77 -2.73 3.88 -4.67
C ASP A 77 -2.54 3.15 -6.00
N LEU A 78 -1.68 2.14 -6.02
CA LEU A 78 -1.51 1.28 -7.19
C LEU A 78 -2.75 0.42 -7.41
N PRO A 79 -3.08 0.10 -8.67
CA PRO A 79 -4.12 -0.88 -8.95
C PRO A 79 -3.80 -2.20 -8.22
N GLY A 80 -4.80 -2.84 -7.63
CA GLY A 80 -4.60 -4.13 -6.92
C GLY A 80 -4.36 -5.28 -7.91
N TYR A 81 -3.46 -6.20 -7.60
CA TYR A 81 -3.22 -7.41 -8.40
C TYR A 81 -4.18 -8.57 -8.04
N GLY A 82 -3.98 -9.74 -8.69
CA GLY A 82 -4.73 -10.96 -8.35
C GLY A 82 -6.14 -11.04 -8.94
N TYR A 83 -6.40 -10.34 -10.04
CA TYR A 83 -7.66 -10.47 -10.80
C TYR A 83 -7.69 -11.80 -11.56
N ALA A 84 -8.03 -12.91 -10.87
CA ALA A 84 -8.08 -14.25 -11.50
C ALA A 84 -9.00 -14.32 -12.74
N LYS A 85 -10.09 -13.53 -12.73
CA LYS A 85 -11.10 -13.48 -13.82
C LYS A 85 -10.86 -12.35 -14.82
N ALA A 86 -9.78 -11.56 -14.71
CA ALA A 86 -9.52 -10.52 -15.69
C ALA A 86 -9.01 -11.12 -17.01
N PRO A 87 -9.42 -10.58 -18.16
CA PRO A 87 -8.84 -10.94 -19.45
C PRO A 87 -7.31 -10.78 -19.45
N LYS A 88 -6.62 -11.56 -20.29
CA LYS A 88 -5.13 -11.59 -20.33
C LYS A 88 -4.54 -10.22 -20.65
N ASP A 89 -5.12 -9.49 -21.60
CA ASP A 89 -4.73 -8.16 -22.00
C ASP A 89 -4.83 -7.12 -20.84
N VAL A 90 -5.82 -7.32 -19.95
CA VAL A 90 -6.00 -6.48 -18.75
C VAL A 90 -4.90 -6.74 -17.73
N LYS A 91 -4.53 -8.01 -17.53
CA LYS A 91 -3.42 -8.38 -16.63
C LYS A 91 -2.08 -7.84 -17.14
N GLU A 92 -1.82 -7.96 -18.44
CA GLU A 92 -0.61 -7.46 -19.06
C GLU A 92 -0.48 -5.93 -18.95
N LYS A 93 -1.56 -5.19 -19.21
CA LYS A 93 -1.57 -3.72 -19.03
C LYS A 93 -1.35 -3.31 -17.58
N PHE A 94 -1.91 -4.05 -16.64
CA PHE A 94 -1.71 -3.84 -15.22
C PHE A 94 -0.24 -4.04 -14.81
N ASN A 95 0.34 -5.21 -15.16
CA ASN A 95 1.73 -5.52 -14.85
C ASN A 95 2.65 -4.48 -15.46
N LYS A 96 2.41 -4.10 -16.72
CA LYS A 96 3.19 -3.08 -17.43
C LYS A 96 3.14 -1.71 -16.73
N LEU A 97 1.99 -1.29 -16.21
CA LEU A 97 1.88 -0.02 -15.48
C LEU A 97 2.68 -0.07 -14.17
N CYS A 98 2.55 -1.15 -13.39
CA CYS A 98 3.30 -1.34 -12.16
C CYS A 98 4.81 -1.41 -12.43
N ASP A 99 5.22 -2.22 -13.42
CA ASP A 99 6.63 -2.32 -13.82
C ASP A 99 7.19 -0.96 -14.26
N GLN A 100 6.48 -0.25 -15.13
CA GLN A 100 6.87 1.09 -15.57
C GLN A 100 6.93 2.10 -14.41
N TYR A 101 6.01 1.99 -13.45
CA TYR A 101 6.01 2.85 -12.28
C TYR A 101 7.27 2.64 -11.44
N PHE A 102 7.60 1.39 -11.11
CA PHE A 102 8.77 1.08 -10.28
C PHE A 102 10.12 1.34 -10.96
N VAL A 103 10.19 1.20 -12.29
CA VAL A 103 11.43 1.48 -13.06
C VAL A 103 11.51 2.94 -13.55
N SER A 104 10.54 3.77 -13.25
CA SER A 104 10.42 5.14 -13.78
C SER A 104 11.47 6.13 -13.26
N GLY A 105 12.29 5.75 -12.29
CA GLY A 105 13.21 6.66 -11.62
C GLY A 105 12.54 7.65 -10.68
N ARG A 106 11.24 7.49 -10.40
CA ARG A 106 10.53 8.28 -9.39
C ARG A 106 11.06 7.99 -8.00
N LYS A 107 11.08 9.02 -7.16
CA LYS A 107 11.52 8.90 -5.77
C LYS A 107 10.36 8.45 -4.89
N PHE A 108 9.99 7.16 -4.95
CA PHE A 108 9.12 6.59 -3.93
C PHE A 108 9.96 6.18 -2.71
N SER A 109 9.55 6.69 -1.54
CA SER A 109 10.33 6.53 -0.31
C SER A 109 9.96 5.27 0.45
N LEU A 110 8.71 4.82 0.36
CA LEU A 110 8.20 3.68 1.12
C LEU A 110 7.06 2.98 0.37
N VAL A 111 7.07 1.65 0.38
CA VAL A 111 5.93 0.84 -0.05
C VAL A 111 5.20 0.29 1.17
N LEU A 112 3.91 0.56 1.30
CA LEU A 112 3.03 -0.16 2.20
C LEU A 112 2.48 -1.37 1.45
N HIS A 113 2.99 -2.55 1.75
CA HIS A 113 2.56 -3.79 1.13
C HIS A 113 1.48 -4.45 1.97
N LEU A 114 0.24 -4.44 1.47
CA LEU A 114 -0.94 -4.87 2.21
C LEU A 114 -1.27 -6.33 1.96
N ILE A 115 -1.48 -7.08 3.04
CA ILE A 115 -1.92 -8.48 3.02
C ILE A 115 -3.13 -8.64 3.93
N ASP A 116 -4.17 -9.33 3.48
CA ASP A 116 -5.34 -9.65 4.29
C ASP A 116 -4.99 -10.75 5.30
N VAL A 117 -4.98 -10.44 6.60
CA VAL A 117 -4.53 -11.35 7.65
C VAL A 117 -5.34 -12.66 7.74
N ARG A 118 -6.53 -12.70 7.13
CA ARG A 118 -7.43 -13.87 7.15
C ARG A 118 -7.01 -14.99 6.20
N HIS A 119 -6.14 -14.70 5.23
CA HIS A 119 -5.78 -15.60 4.15
C HIS A 119 -4.27 -15.74 4.04
N ALA A 120 -3.80 -16.92 3.63
CA ALA A 120 -2.39 -17.09 3.30
C ALA A 120 -1.96 -16.10 2.20
N PRO A 121 -0.72 -15.59 2.25
CA PRO A 121 -0.17 -14.76 1.19
C PRO A 121 -0.29 -15.46 -0.16
N SER A 122 -0.71 -14.73 -1.18
CA SER A 122 -0.79 -15.26 -2.54
C SER A 122 0.59 -15.29 -3.19
N GLN A 123 0.73 -16.03 -4.29
CA GLN A 123 1.98 -16.03 -5.07
C GLN A 123 2.35 -14.63 -5.60
N ASP A 124 1.35 -13.77 -5.84
CA ASP A 124 1.61 -12.39 -6.27
C ASP A 124 2.10 -11.53 -5.09
N ASP A 125 1.65 -11.79 -3.85
CA ASP A 125 2.18 -11.14 -2.64
C ASP A 125 3.66 -11.51 -2.44
N ILE A 126 4.00 -12.80 -2.60
CA ILE A 126 5.38 -13.30 -2.47
C ILE A 126 6.26 -12.66 -3.55
N ARG A 127 5.84 -12.70 -4.83
CA ARG A 127 6.61 -12.11 -5.94
C ARG A 127 6.85 -10.61 -5.75
N MET A 128 5.86 -9.87 -5.23
CA MET A 128 6.02 -8.45 -4.98
C MET A 128 7.02 -8.20 -3.86
N LEU A 129 7.02 -9.01 -2.82
CA LEU A 129 7.98 -8.93 -1.73
C LEU A 129 9.40 -9.26 -2.23
N ASP A 130 9.56 -10.34 -2.99
CA ASP A 130 10.84 -10.72 -3.60
C ASP A 130 11.38 -9.59 -4.48
N TYR A 131 10.51 -8.96 -5.28
CA TYR A 131 10.88 -7.83 -6.12
C TYR A 131 11.39 -6.63 -5.29
N MET A 132 10.68 -6.27 -4.21
CA MET A 132 11.10 -5.19 -3.33
C MET A 132 12.44 -5.49 -2.66
N ASN A 133 12.64 -6.73 -2.19
CA ASN A 133 13.89 -7.18 -1.60
C ASN A 133 15.06 -7.08 -2.60
N GLN A 134 14.89 -7.62 -3.82
CA GLN A 134 15.93 -7.61 -4.85
C GLN A 134 16.25 -6.20 -5.35
N SER A 135 15.27 -5.31 -5.35
CA SER A 135 15.43 -3.93 -5.81
C SER A 135 15.84 -2.94 -4.72
N GLY A 136 16.00 -3.40 -3.47
CA GLY A 136 16.32 -2.55 -2.33
C GLY A 136 15.25 -1.50 -2.01
N ILE A 137 13.99 -1.79 -2.38
CA ILE A 137 12.86 -0.87 -2.16
C ILE A 137 12.42 -0.95 -0.70
N PRO A 138 12.43 0.14 0.07
CA PRO A 138 11.93 0.14 1.44
C PRO A 138 10.43 -0.18 1.50
N TYR A 139 10.03 -1.05 2.44
CA TYR A 139 8.63 -1.40 2.60
C TYR A 139 8.25 -1.66 4.06
N PHE A 140 6.95 -1.48 4.35
CA PHE A 140 6.31 -2.01 5.55
C PHE A 140 5.31 -3.09 5.14
N LEU A 141 5.24 -4.18 5.91
CA LEU A 141 4.19 -5.18 5.80
C LEU A 141 2.98 -4.73 6.62
N VAL A 142 1.83 -4.57 5.97
CA VAL A 142 0.60 -4.10 6.60
C VAL A 142 -0.47 -5.18 6.51
N PHE A 143 -0.69 -5.90 7.61
CA PHE A 143 -1.74 -6.91 7.71
C PHE A 143 -3.08 -6.26 8.00
N THR A 144 -3.95 -6.27 7.01
CA THR A 144 -5.27 -5.62 7.07
C THR A 144 -6.34 -6.53 7.66
N LYS A 145 -7.48 -5.94 8.05
CA LYS A 145 -8.69 -6.62 8.54
C LYS A 145 -8.45 -7.42 9.82
N CYS A 146 -7.54 -6.96 10.68
CA CYS A 146 -7.21 -7.63 11.94
C CYS A 146 -8.41 -7.74 12.90
N ASP A 147 -9.45 -6.92 12.74
CA ASP A 147 -10.70 -6.99 13.50
C ASP A 147 -11.53 -8.26 13.25
N LYS A 148 -11.23 -8.99 12.19
CA LYS A 148 -11.94 -10.24 11.84
C LYS A 148 -11.35 -11.48 12.52
N LEU A 149 -10.26 -11.35 13.26
CA LEU A 149 -9.58 -12.42 13.97
C LEU A 149 -9.32 -12.04 15.43
N SER A 150 -9.27 -13.02 16.32
CA SER A 150 -8.80 -12.82 17.69
C SER A 150 -7.29 -12.55 17.72
N LYS A 151 -6.79 -11.95 18.81
CA LYS A 151 -5.35 -11.71 19.01
C LYS A 151 -4.51 -12.99 18.88
N ALA A 152 -5.01 -14.12 19.39
CA ALA A 152 -4.33 -15.42 19.29
C ALA A 152 -4.26 -15.91 17.83
N GLN A 153 -5.36 -15.75 17.07
CA GLN A 153 -5.39 -16.11 15.65
C GLN A 153 -4.47 -15.22 14.83
N ILE A 154 -4.43 -13.90 15.08
CA ILE A 154 -3.50 -12.98 14.41
C ILE A 154 -2.06 -13.44 14.66
N ARG A 155 -1.68 -13.70 15.91
CA ARG A 155 -0.32 -14.17 16.24
C ARG A 155 0.03 -15.47 15.50
N LYS A 156 -0.91 -16.42 15.45
CA LYS A 156 -0.73 -17.67 14.72
C LYS A 156 -0.50 -17.41 13.23
N GLN A 157 -1.33 -16.56 12.60
CA GLN A 157 -1.21 -16.21 11.17
C GLN A 157 0.12 -15.52 10.86
N LEU A 158 0.55 -14.56 11.68
CA LEU A 158 1.82 -13.88 11.49
C LEU A 158 3.01 -14.84 11.56
N ASN A 159 2.98 -15.82 12.49
CA ASN A 159 4.00 -16.86 12.55
C ASN A 159 4.00 -17.77 11.31
N GLU A 160 2.83 -18.11 10.77
CA GLU A 160 2.74 -18.89 9.53
C GLU A 160 3.22 -18.07 8.33
N PHE A 161 2.91 -16.78 8.28
CA PHE A 161 3.39 -15.90 7.19
C PHE A 161 4.91 -15.75 7.23
N GLY A 162 5.53 -15.65 8.39
CA GLY A 162 6.98 -15.61 8.54
C GLY A 162 7.72 -16.86 8.04
N LYS A 163 7.00 -17.98 7.81
CA LYS A 163 7.58 -19.19 7.18
C LYS A 163 7.54 -19.15 5.65
N VAL A 164 6.72 -18.29 5.09
CA VAL A 164 6.41 -18.25 3.63
C VAL A 164 6.92 -16.98 2.99
N LEU A 165 6.89 -15.87 3.74
CA LEU A 165 7.35 -14.57 3.29
C LEU A 165 8.80 -14.39 3.70
N ASP A 166 9.69 -14.22 2.72
CA ASP A 166 11.07 -13.83 2.95
C ASP A 166 11.13 -12.30 3.06
N PHE A 167 11.15 -11.79 4.30
CA PHE A 167 11.26 -10.36 4.56
C PHE A 167 12.49 -10.06 5.42
N HIS A 168 13.07 -8.87 5.23
CA HIS A 168 14.25 -8.44 5.99
C HIS A 168 13.97 -8.41 7.48
N GLU A 169 14.97 -8.71 8.30
CA GLU A 169 14.86 -8.68 9.77
C GLU A 169 14.40 -7.31 10.28
N ASP A 170 14.77 -6.23 9.60
CA ASP A 170 14.38 -4.85 9.90
C ASP A 170 13.02 -4.45 9.33
N ALA A 171 12.31 -5.34 8.64
CA ALA A 171 11.01 -5.03 8.06
C ALA A 171 9.99 -4.70 9.15
N ARG A 172 9.42 -3.49 9.11
CA ARG A 172 8.36 -3.11 10.05
C ARG A 172 7.04 -3.75 9.67
N ILE A 173 6.38 -4.34 10.66
CA ILE A 173 5.13 -5.09 10.49
C ILE A 173 4.02 -4.42 11.30
N PHE A 174 2.89 -4.13 10.64
CA PHE A 174 1.73 -3.52 11.27
C PHE A 174 0.48 -4.37 11.05
N ALA A 175 -0.31 -4.59 12.11
CA ALA A 175 -1.62 -5.21 12.01
C ALA A 175 -2.70 -4.13 12.21
N VAL A 176 -3.52 -3.91 11.16
CA VAL A 176 -4.47 -2.79 11.16
C VAL A 176 -5.91 -3.21 10.88
N SER A 177 -6.84 -2.43 11.40
CA SER A 177 -8.24 -2.44 10.98
C SER A 177 -8.68 -1.02 10.62
N SER A 178 -8.95 -0.79 9.33
CA SER A 178 -9.55 0.46 8.87
C SER A 178 -10.98 0.65 9.40
N GLU A 179 -11.72 -0.44 9.58
CA GLU A 179 -13.10 -0.43 10.09
C GLU A 179 -13.16 -0.04 11.58
N LYS A 180 -12.31 -0.64 12.40
CA LYS A 180 -12.26 -0.43 13.86
C LYS A 180 -11.22 0.59 14.29
N LYS A 181 -10.49 1.18 13.34
CA LYS A 181 -9.40 2.15 13.59
C LYS A 181 -8.29 1.60 14.52
N VAL A 182 -8.01 0.30 14.46
CA VAL A 182 -6.96 -0.35 15.26
C VAL A 182 -5.63 -0.28 14.50
N GLY A 183 -4.52 -0.02 15.19
CA GLY A 183 -3.15 0.00 14.66
C GLY A 183 -2.84 1.15 13.69
N LEU A 184 -3.77 2.10 13.50
CA LEU A 184 -3.58 3.20 12.55
C LEU A 184 -2.59 4.25 13.08
N ASP A 185 -2.61 4.52 14.39
CA ASP A 185 -1.71 5.51 14.99
C ASP A 185 -0.28 4.98 15.03
N ASP A 186 -0.09 3.69 15.29
CA ASP A 186 1.21 3.04 15.21
C ASP A 186 1.77 3.09 13.78
N LEU A 187 0.91 2.85 12.77
CA LEU A 187 1.30 2.95 11.37
C LEU A 187 1.65 4.39 10.96
N ARG A 188 0.88 5.40 11.40
CA ARG A 188 1.17 6.81 11.16
C ARG A 188 2.52 7.19 11.77
N LEU A 189 2.75 6.81 13.02
CA LEU A 189 4.01 7.05 13.71
C LEU A 189 5.18 6.39 12.99
N GLY A 190 5.02 5.11 12.59
CA GLY A 190 6.04 4.39 11.82
C GLY A 190 6.40 5.08 10.50
N ILE A 191 5.40 5.61 9.78
CA ILE A 191 5.61 6.41 8.57
C ILE A 191 6.38 7.70 8.88
N GLU A 192 5.97 8.45 9.91
CA GLU A 192 6.64 9.70 10.29
C GLU A 192 8.09 9.48 10.70
N GLU A 193 8.36 8.44 11.49
CA GLU A 193 9.71 8.07 11.88
C GLU A 193 10.59 7.68 10.69
N PHE A 194 10.02 6.93 9.74
CA PHE A 194 10.75 6.49 8.56
C PHE A 194 11.12 7.66 7.63
N LEU A 195 10.20 8.61 7.46
CA LEU A 195 10.39 9.77 6.58
C LEU A 195 11.05 10.97 7.26
N LYS A 196 11.46 10.84 8.54
CA LYS A 196 11.96 11.97 9.33
C LYS A 196 13.09 12.74 8.65
N ASP A 197 14.04 12.02 8.06
CA ASP A 197 15.21 12.63 7.41
C ASP A 197 14.89 13.19 6.01
N GLU A 198 13.82 12.72 5.38
CA GLU A 198 13.38 13.24 4.08
C GLU A 198 12.48 14.47 4.19
N LEU A 199 11.81 14.64 5.34
CA LEU A 199 10.88 15.74 5.61
C LEU A 199 11.51 16.86 6.47
N GLY A 200 12.73 16.70 6.89
CA GLY A 200 13.63 17.38 7.79
C GLY A 200 13.62 18.84 7.96
#